data_e40d648ffcbb6efaf32fd487ece317b2
#
_entry.id   e40d648ffcbb6efaf32fd487ece317b2
#
_cell.length_a   1.000
_cell.length_b   1.000
_cell.length_c   1.000
_cell.angle_alpha   90.00
_cell.angle_beta   90.00
_cell.angle_gamma   90.00
#
_symmetry.space_group_name_H-M   'P 1'
#
loop_
_entity.id
_entity.type
_entity.pdbx_description
1 polymer ?
#
loop_
_entity_poly.entity_id
_entity_poly.type
_entity_poly.pdbx_seq_one_letter_code
_entity_poly.pdbx_strand_id
1 'polypeptide(L)'
;MSRFVLKLILCVLVALAAGFGYLALRSGDALYSFYEWVSPARFQQYDKLILSVAAEHQLDPMLVKAVVWRESRFDCQKYGTAGERGLMQVSERAANEWAREHKIENFNFEQLFDPRTNLEAGSWYLRRAVEHWQNESEPLPFALAEYNAGASRVQRWIGAGGITTSEFLGNIDFPATRKYIESILDRYAFYQKRGRM
;
A
#
# COMPACT_ATOMS: atom_id res chain seq x y z
N MET A 1 -22.37 7.39 -42.97
CA MET A 1 -21.12 6.83 -42.39
C MET A 1 -20.76 5.58 -43.15
N SER A 2 -19.55 5.50 -43.74
CA SER A 2 -19.21 4.35 -44.59
C SER A 2 -19.12 3.07 -43.76
N ARG A 3 -19.45 1.90 -44.34
CA ARG A 3 -19.32 0.58 -43.69
C ARG A 3 -17.88 0.33 -43.17
N PHE A 4 -16.88 0.93 -43.80
CA PHE A 4 -15.49 0.89 -43.41
C PHE A 4 -15.25 1.63 -42.06
N VAL A 5 -15.79 2.84 -41.93
CA VAL A 5 -15.68 3.64 -40.69
C VAL A 5 -16.35 2.92 -39.51
N LEU A 6 -17.52 2.30 -39.74
CA LEU A 6 -18.21 1.53 -38.71
C LEU A 6 -17.40 0.31 -38.23
N LYS A 7 -16.77 -0.42 -39.17
CA LYS A 7 -15.91 -1.57 -38.86
C LYS A 7 -14.67 -1.12 -38.04
N LEU A 8 -14.06 0.00 -38.43
CA LEU A 8 -12.89 0.55 -37.72
C LEU A 8 -13.25 0.93 -36.29
N ILE A 9 -14.38 1.62 -36.10
CA ILE A 9 -14.87 1.98 -34.75
C ILE A 9 -15.12 0.71 -33.92
N LEU A 10 -15.75 -0.31 -34.51
CA LEU A 10 -15.99 -1.56 -33.78
C LEU A 10 -14.68 -2.27 -33.38
N CYS A 11 -13.68 -2.32 -34.26
CA CYS A 11 -12.37 -2.89 -33.94
C CYS A 11 -11.68 -2.13 -32.79
N VAL A 12 -11.74 -0.79 -32.79
CA VAL A 12 -11.19 0.04 -31.73
C VAL A 12 -11.91 -0.23 -30.40
N LEU A 13 -13.25 -0.31 -30.41
CA LEU A 13 -14.03 -0.60 -29.20
C LEU A 13 -13.72 -2.00 -28.64
N VAL A 14 -13.58 -3.00 -29.50
CA VAL A 14 -13.19 -4.36 -29.08
C VAL A 14 -11.78 -4.38 -28.49
N ALA A 15 -10.82 -3.68 -29.11
CA ALA A 15 -9.45 -3.56 -28.58
C ALA A 15 -9.42 -2.86 -27.23
N LEU A 16 -10.20 -1.78 -27.04
CA LEU A 16 -10.33 -1.08 -25.76
C LEU A 16 -10.97 -1.97 -24.69
N ALA A 17 -12.02 -2.71 -25.04
CA ALA A 17 -12.68 -3.64 -24.12
C ALA A 17 -11.75 -4.79 -23.71
N ALA A 18 -10.99 -5.35 -24.65
CA ALA A 18 -10.00 -6.39 -24.38
C ALA A 18 -8.85 -5.86 -23.50
N GLY A 19 -8.34 -4.67 -23.78
CA GLY A 19 -7.32 -3.99 -22.97
C GLY A 19 -7.81 -3.72 -21.54
N PHE A 20 -9.03 -3.23 -21.41
CA PHE A 20 -9.67 -3.01 -20.11
C PHE A 20 -9.89 -4.33 -19.35
N GLY A 21 -10.38 -5.36 -20.01
CA GLY A 21 -10.54 -6.70 -19.44
C GLY A 21 -9.21 -7.30 -18.96
N TYR A 22 -8.15 -7.14 -19.76
CA TYR A 22 -6.79 -7.57 -19.37
C TYR A 22 -6.28 -6.84 -18.12
N LEU A 23 -6.47 -5.51 -18.07
CA LEU A 23 -6.10 -4.71 -16.89
C LEU A 23 -6.92 -5.12 -15.67
N ALA A 24 -8.21 -5.42 -15.83
CA ALA A 24 -9.08 -5.87 -14.74
C ALA A 24 -8.61 -7.20 -14.15
N LEU A 25 -8.29 -8.15 -15.00
CA LEU A 25 -7.82 -9.49 -14.57
C LEU A 25 -6.47 -9.42 -13.87
N ARG A 26 -5.59 -8.50 -14.31
CA ARG A 26 -4.22 -8.42 -13.80
C ARG A 26 -4.09 -7.55 -12.54
N SER A 27 -4.88 -6.50 -12.39
CA SER A 27 -4.76 -5.55 -11.28
C SER A 27 -5.79 -5.75 -10.16
N GLY A 28 -6.82 -6.54 -10.41
CA GLY A 28 -7.98 -6.65 -9.53
C GLY A 28 -8.81 -5.37 -9.41
N ASP A 29 -8.36 -4.26 -10.06
CA ASP A 29 -9.02 -2.95 -10.08
C ASP A 29 -8.69 -2.23 -11.40
N ALA A 30 -9.45 -2.56 -12.45
CA ALA A 30 -9.22 -2.05 -13.81
C ALA A 30 -9.45 -0.54 -13.94
N LEU A 31 -10.48 -0.04 -13.28
CA LEU A 31 -10.79 1.39 -13.27
C LEU A 31 -9.62 2.18 -12.69
N TYR A 32 -9.07 1.67 -11.62
CA TYR A 32 -7.97 2.32 -10.95
C TYR A 32 -6.68 2.29 -11.79
N SER A 33 -6.37 1.17 -12.42
CA SER A 33 -5.22 1.07 -13.34
C SER A 33 -5.37 2.00 -14.54
N PHE A 34 -6.59 2.21 -15.02
CA PHE A 34 -6.90 3.19 -16.06
C PHE A 34 -6.69 4.62 -15.56
N TYR A 35 -7.17 4.97 -14.35
CA TYR A 35 -6.91 6.30 -13.75
C TYR A 35 -5.42 6.57 -13.55
N GLU A 36 -4.65 5.58 -13.12
CA GLU A 36 -3.19 5.71 -12.98
C GLU A 36 -2.52 6.00 -14.34
N TRP A 37 -3.02 5.38 -15.40
CA TRP A 37 -2.51 5.61 -16.75
C TRP A 37 -2.88 6.98 -17.32
N VAL A 38 -4.09 7.48 -17.09
CA VAL A 38 -4.55 8.78 -17.62
C VAL A 38 -4.17 9.97 -16.74
N SER A 39 -3.82 9.76 -15.49
CA SER A 39 -3.49 10.82 -14.53
C SER A 39 -2.22 10.49 -13.71
N PRO A 40 -1.07 10.24 -14.36
CA PRO A 40 0.14 9.83 -13.66
C PRO A 40 0.61 10.86 -12.61
N ALA A 41 0.36 12.15 -12.83
CA ALA A 41 0.73 13.21 -11.91
C ALA A 41 0.15 13.01 -10.50
N ARG A 42 -1.09 12.49 -10.38
CA ARG A 42 -1.71 12.20 -9.09
C ARG A 42 -0.91 11.16 -8.29
N PHE A 43 -0.33 10.18 -8.98
CA PHE A 43 0.39 9.07 -8.36
C PHE A 43 1.87 9.35 -8.11
N GLN A 44 2.36 10.48 -8.62
CA GLN A 44 3.74 10.95 -8.47
C GLN A 44 3.87 12.19 -7.59
N GLN A 45 2.75 12.81 -7.21
CA GLN A 45 2.75 14.07 -6.46
C GLN A 45 3.49 14.00 -5.12
N TYR A 46 3.56 12.81 -4.49
CA TYR A 46 4.24 12.60 -3.21
C TYR A 46 5.60 11.92 -3.35
N ASP A 47 6.10 11.62 -4.55
CA ASP A 47 7.32 10.84 -4.74
C ASP A 47 8.53 11.44 -4.02
N LYS A 48 8.73 12.76 -4.13
CA LYS A 48 9.83 13.46 -3.44
C LYS A 48 9.71 13.36 -1.91
N LEU A 49 8.49 13.46 -1.40
CA LEU A 49 8.23 13.39 0.02
C LEU A 49 8.41 11.95 0.53
N ILE A 50 7.93 10.97 -0.21
CA ILE A 50 8.12 9.54 0.09
C ILE A 50 9.60 9.19 0.11
N LEU A 51 10.39 9.67 -0.87
CA LEU A 51 11.85 9.48 -0.90
C LEU A 51 12.52 10.03 0.36
N SER A 52 12.18 11.26 0.76
CA SER A 52 12.74 11.88 1.96
C SER A 52 12.41 11.09 3.22
N VAL A 53 11.11 10.83 3.46
CA VAL A 53 10.66 10.16 4.67
C VAL A 53 11.12 8.70 4.74
N ALA A 54 11.10 7.98 3.61
CA ALA A 54 11.60 6.61 3.57
C ALA A 54 13.09 6.53 3.93
N ALA A 55 13.91 7.50 3.47
CA ALA A 55 15.32 7.59 3.83
C ALA A 55 15.49 7.86 5.35
N GLU A 56 14.70 8.77 5.92
CA GLU A 56 14.72 9.08 7.37
C GLU A 56 14.41 7.84 8.22
N HIS A 57 13.50 6.98 7.75
CA HIS A 57 13.10 5.74 8.43
C HIS A 57 13.83 4.48 7.93
N GLN A 58 14.86 4.60 7.08
CA GLN A 58 15.62 3.47 6.52
C GLN A 58 14.71 2.40 5.87
N LEU A 59 13.71 2.85 5.13
CA LEU A 59 12.81 2.01 4.34
C LEU A 59 13.11 2.15 2.85
N ASP A 60 12.78 1.11 2.07
CA ASP A 60 12.75 1.24 0.62
C ASP A 60 11.59 2.17 0.22
N PRO A 61 11.85 3.29 -0.48
CA PRO A 61 10.81 4.24 -0.88
C PRO A 61 9.75 3.61 -1.79
N MET A 62 10.09 2.58 -2.56
CA MET A 62 9.13 1.86 -3.40
C MET A 62 8.17 1.02 -2.57
N LEU A 63 8.63 0.48 -1.42
CA LEU A 63 7.77 -0.20 -0.46
C LEU A 63 6.78 0.79 0.19
N VAL A 64 7.28 1.94 0.67
CA VAL A 64 6.41 2.98 1.26
C VAL A 64 5.37 3.43 0.23
N LYS A 65 5.79 3.67 -1.01
CA LYS A 65 4.88 4.04 -2.11
C LYS A 65 3.82 2.96 -2.39
N ALA A 66 4.18 1.68 -2.33
CA ALA A 66 3.26 0.57 -2.51
C ALA A 66 2.22 0.49 -1.37
N VAL A 67 2.64 0.77 -0.13
CA VAL A 67 1.73 0.88 1.02
C VAL A 67 0.77 2.06 0.83
N VAL A 68 1.27 3.27 0.51
CA VAL A 68 0.43 4.45 0.22
C VAL A 68 -0.57 4.15 -0.91
N TRP A 69 -0.12 3.49 -1.97
CA TRP A 69 -1.00 3.04 -3.04
C TRP A 69 -2.12 2.13 -2.53
N ARG A 70 -1.82 1.18 -1.68
CA ARG A 70 -2.81 0.24 -1.15
C ARG A 70 -3.76 0.91 -0.16
N GLU A 71 -3.24 1.75 0.72
CA GLU A 71 -3.98 2.36 1.81
C GLU A 71 -4.95 3.45 1.33
N SER A 72 -4.46 4.44 0.60
CA SER A 72 -5.25 5.63 0.28
C SER A 72 -5.44 5.89 -1.21
N ARG A 73 -4.70 5.20 -2.08
CA ARG A 73 -4.63 5.58 -3.49
C ARG A 73 -4.13 7.02 -3.67
N PHE A 74 -3.17 7.41 -2.83
CA PHE A 74 -2.58 8.76 -2.79
C PHE A 74 -3.59 9.87 -2.44
N ASP A 75 -4.65 9.53 -1.73
CA ASP A 75 -5.59 10.49 -1.18
C ASP A 75 -5.21 10.84 0.26
N CYS A 76 -4.63 12.03 0.47
CA CYS A 76 -4.24 12.48 1.80
C CYS A 76 -5.42 12.82 2.71
N GLN A 77 -6.62 13.01 2.14
CA GLN A 77 -7.85 13.29 2.90
C GLN A 77 -8.67 12.03 3.17
N LYS A 78 -8.13 10.85 2.84
CA LYS A 78 -8.86 9.60 3.05
C LYS A 78 -9.13 9.36 4.52
N TYR A 79 -10.39 9.05 4.80
CA TYR A 79 -10.89 8.59 6.09
C TYR A 79 -11.23 7.10 6.00
N GLY A 80 -10.64 6.27 6.84
CA GLY A 80 -10.86 4.83 6.88
C GLY A 80 -12.11 4.44 7.66
N THR A 81 -12.58 3.21 7.49
CA THR A 81 -13.82 2.72 8.12
C THR A 81 -13.71 2.55 9.64
N ALA A 82 -12.51 2.35 10.17
CA ALA A 82 -12.23 2.29 11.61
C ALA A 82 -11.60 3.60 12.14
N GLY A 83 -11.65 4.67 11.35
CA GLY A 83 -11.17 6.00 11.73
C GLY A 83 -9.72 6.28 11.35
N GLU A 84 -9.08 5.41 10.57
CA GLU A 84 -7.72 5.64 10.07
C GLU A 84 -7.69 6.86 9.13
N ARG A 85 -6.54 7.54 9.02
CA ARG A 85 -6.43 8.80 8.28
C ARG A 85 -5.25 8.86 7.35
N GLY A 86 -5.46 9.51 6.22
CA GLY A 86 -4.46 10.01 5.30
C GLY A 86 -3.81 8.95 4.43
N LEU A 87 -2.62 9.27 3.92
CA LEU A 87 -1.91 8.51 2.89
C LEU A 87 -1.64 7.05 3.25
N MET A 88 -1.22 6.79 4.49
CA MET A 88 -0.87 5.46 4.99
C MET A 88 -1.94 4.88 5.94
N GLN A 89 -3.12 5.52 6.03
CA GLN A 89 -4.25 5.09 6.86
C GLN A 89 -3.81 4.77 8.30
N VAL A 90 -3.15 5.75 8.92
CA VAL A 90 -2.64 5.60 10.28
C VAL A 90 -3.78 5.65 11.29
N SER A 91 -3.85 4.67 12.19
CA SER A 91 -4.85 4.64 13.27
C SER A 91 -4.49 5.63 14.39
N GLU A 92 -5.48 6.07 15.15
CA GLU A 92 -5.26 6.98 16.28
C GLU A 92 -4.29 6.40 17.29
N ARG A 93 -4.36 5.09 17.57
CA ARG A 93 -3.45 4.41 18.48
C ARG A 93 -2.01 4.48 17.98
N ALA A 94 -1.77 4.18 16.70
CA ALA A 94 -0.42 4.20 16.12
C ALA A 94 0.14 5.63 16.08
N ALA A 95 -0.70 6.61 15.75
CA ALA A 95 -0.32 8.02 15.72
C ALA A 95 0.06 8.56 17.11
N ASN A 96 -0.72 8.23 18.14
CA ASN A 96 -0.43 8.63 19.52
C ASN A 96 0.84 7.94 20.05
N GLU A 97 1.11 6.70 19.65
CA GLU A 97 2.34 5.98 20.00
C GLU A 97 3.55 6.65 19.33
N TRP A 98 3.47 6.98 18.03
CA TRP A 98 4.48 7.72 17.30
C TRP A 98 4.74 9.11 17.91
N ALA A 99 3.69 9.87 18.16
CA ALA A 99 3.83 11.22 18.74
C ALA A 99 4.50 11.21 20.11
N ARG A 100 4.14 10.24 20.96
CA ARG A 100 4.76 10.06 22.28
C ARG A 100 6.24 9.70 22.17
N GLU A 101 6.61 8.76 21.30
CA GLU A 101 7.99 8.33 21.08
C GLU A 101 8.87 9.48 20.58
N HIS A 102 8.32 10.33 19.71
CA HIS A 102 9.01 11.50 19.15
C HIS A 102 8.85 12.76 20.01
N LYS A 103 8.22 12.66 21.20
CA LYS A 103 7.99 13.78 22.12
C LYS A 103 7.31 14.98 21.47
N ILE A 104 6.36 14.71 20.55
CA ILE A 104 5.58 15.74 19.88
C ILE A 104 4.52 16.26 20.84
N GLU A 105 4.73 17.48 21.31
CA GLU A 105 3.79 18.15 22.20
C GLU A 105 2.53 18.60 21.42
N ASN A 106 1.36 18.46 22.03
CA ASN A 106 0.08 18.88 21.47
C ASN A 106 -0.27 18.25 20.13
N PHE A 107 0.18 16.99 19.88
CA PHE A 107 -0.23 16.26 18.71
C PHE A 107 -1.76 16.14 18.65
N ASN A 108 -2.31 16.50 17.50
CA ASN A 108 -3.73 16.32 17.18
C ASN A 108 -3.87 15.35 16.02
N PHE A 109 -4.74 14.38 16.19
CA PHE A 109 -4.97 13.32 15.21
C PHE A 109 -5.40 13.83 13.81
N GLU A 110 -6.04 15.03 13.73
CA GLU A 110 -6.34 15.68 12.45
C GLU A 110 -5.10 16.07 11.64
N GLN A 111 -3.93 16.22 12.30
CA GLN A 111 -2.66 16.49 11.61
C GLN A 111 -2.23 15.35 10.67
N LEU A 112 -2.82 14.15 10.81
CA LEU A 112 -2.58 13.05 9.88
C LEU A 112 -3.16 13.27 8.48
N PHE A 113 -3.94 14.32 8.24
CA PHE A 113 -4.30 14.73 6.88
C PHE A 113 -3.19 15.55 6.21
N ASP A 114 -2.20 16.03 6.97
CA ASP A 114 -0.96 16.56 6.39
C ASP A 114 -0.11 15.39 5.84
N PRO A 115 0.29 15.45 4.55
CA PRO A 115 1.02 14.36 3.91
C PRO A 115 2.33 13.98 4.61
N ARG A 116 3.10 14.97 5.09
CA ARG A 116 4.37 14.70 5.75
C ARG A 116 4.18 14.01 7.08
N THR A 117 3.35 14.57 7.93
CA THR A 117 3.02 14.00 9.25
C THR A 117 2.50 12.56 9.12
N ASN A 118 1.65 12.31 8.12
CA ASN A 118 1.11 10.99 7.88
C ASN A 118 2.17 9.98 7.44
N LEU A 119 3.02 10.38 6.49
CA LEU A 119 4.12 9.54 6.00
C LEU A 119 5.13 9.23 7.12
N GLU A 120 5.47 10.21 7.95
CA GLU A 120 6.38 10.00 9.09
C GLU A 120 5.80 9.00 10.10
N ALA A 121 4.56 9.20 10.55
CA ALA A 121 3.91 8.29 11.49
C ALA A 121 3.73 6.88 10.91
N GLY A 122 3.26 6.78 9.67
CA GLY A 122 3.04 5.52 8.98
C GLY A 122 4.34 4.77 8.68
N SER A 123 5.39 5.48 8.22
CA SER A 123 6.71 4.89 7.95
C SER A 123 7.40 4.42 9.22
N TRP A 124 7.30 5.18 10.31
CA TRP A 124 7.80 4.75 11.61
C TRP A 124 7.15 3.43 12.07
N TYR A 125 5.83 3.32 11.92
CA TYR A 125 5.10 2.10 12.31
C TYR A 125 5.47 0.92 11.39
N LEU A 126 5.60 1.16 10.08
CA LEU A 126 6.04 0.17 9.11
C LEU A 126 7.48 -0.30 9.38
N ARG A 127 8.40 0.62 9.70
CA ARG A 127 9.78 0.29 10.05
C ARG A 127 9.85 -0.64 11.26
N ARG A 128 9.11 -0.33 12.32
CA ARG A 128 9.03 -1.20 13.51
C ARG A 128 8.56 -2.61 13.17
N ALA A 129 7.55 -2.72 12.31
CA ALA A 129 7.07 -4.03 11.87
C ALA A 129 8.15 -4.78 11.06
N VAL A 130 8.87 -4.10 10.15
CA VAL A 130 9.97 -4.70 9.39
C VAL A 130 11.10 -5.16 10.33
N GLU A 131 11.48 -4.36 11.30
CA GLU A 131 12.50 -4.73 12.30
C GLU A 131 12.06 -5.89 13.18
N HIS A 132 10.79 -5.94 13.58
CA HIS A 132 10.25 -7.04 14.38
C HIS A 132 10.44 -8.39 13.69
N TRP A 133 10.26 -8.42 12.37
CA TRP A 133 10.31 -9.65 11.57
C TRP A 133 11.62 -9.83 10.78
N GLN A 134 12.65 -9.03 11.06
CA GLN A 134 13.91 -9.04 10.29
C GLN A 134 14.65 -10.39 10.26
N ASN A 135 14.36 -11.28 11.21
CA ASN A 135 14.98 -12.60 11.29
C ASN A 135 14.25 -13.67 10.45
N GLU A 136 13.08 -13.35 9.91
CA GLU A 136 12.39 -14.22 8.97
C GLU A 136 13.08 -14.22 7.61
N SER A 137 13.03 -15.34 6.89
CA SER A 137 13.66 -15.45 5.55
C SER A 137 13.09 -14.45 4.55
N GLU A 138 11.82 -14.15 4.68
CA GLU A 138 11.08 -13.15 3.90
C GLU A 138 10.28 -12.25 4.87
N PRO A 139 10.87 -11.19 5.42
CA PRO A 139 10.26 -10.40 6.49
C PRO A 139 9.03 -9.59 6.06
N LEU A 140 8.93 -9.19 4.79
CA LEU A 140 7.88 -8.27 4.34
C LEU A 140 6.46 -8.81 4.48
N PRO A 141 6.13 -10.06 4.17
CA PRO A 141 4.79 -10.61 4.39
C PRO A 141 4.32 -10.49 5.84
N PHE A 142 5.21 -10.78 6.79
CA PHE A 142 4.91 -10.70 8.23
C PHE A 142 4.76 -9.24 8.70
N ALA A 143 5.66 -8.36 8.26
CA ALA A 143 5.60 -6.94 8.56
C ALA A 143 4.33 -6.27 8.03
N LEU A 144 3.93 -6.58 6.81
CA LEU A 144 2.70 -6.07 6.19
C LEU A 144 1.45 -6.63 6.88
N ALA A 145 1.49 -7.90 7.31
CA ALA A 145 0.43 -8.49 8.12
C ALA A 145 0.30 -7.78 9.48
N GLU A 146 1.42 -7.48 10.14
CA GLU A 146 1.45 -6.74 11.40
C GLU A 146 0.92 -5.32 11.21
N TYR A 147 1.35 -4.62 10.17
CA TYR A 147 0.88 -3.28 9.85
C TYR A 147 -0.66 -3.24 9.72
N ASN A 148 -1.23 -4.21 9.00
CA ASN A 148 -2.67 -4.28 8.71
C ASN A 148 -3.50 -4.84 9.86
N ALA A 149 -3.02 -5.89 10.53
CA ALA A 149 -3.82 -6.67 11.47
C ALA A 149 -3.32 -6.63 12.93
N GLY A 150 -2.09 -6.14 13.13
CA GLY A 150 -1.44 -6.06 14.44
C GLY A 150 -0.67 -7.33 14.82
N ALA A 151 0.42 -7.15 15.60
CA ALA A 151 1.37 -8.19 15.98
C ALA A 151 0.71 -9.44 16.63
N SER A 152 -0.27 -9.23 17.51
CA SER A 152 -0.93 -10.35 18.21
C SER A 152 -1.66 -11.31 17.28
N ARG A 153 -2.18 -10.83 16.13
CA ARG A 153 -2.79 -11.71 15.12
C ARG A 153 -1.71 -12.46 14.35
N VAL A 154 -0.64 -11.77 13.96
CA VAL A 154 0.49 -12.39 13.25
C VAL A 154 1.08 -13.53 14.09
N GLN A 155 1.32 -13.33 15.38
CA GLN A 155 1.81 -14.37 16.29
C GLN A 155 0.87 -15.59 16.33
N ARG A 156 -0.44 -15.39 16.33
CA ARG A 156 -1.41 -16.52 16.27
C ARG A 156 -1.33 -17.28 14.96
N TRP A 157 -1.10 -16.61 13.83
CA TRP A 157 -0.99 -17.26 12.52
C TRP A 157 0.32 -18.01 12.33
N ILE A 158 1.39 -17.59 13.03
CA ILE A 158 2.67 -18.30 13.06
C ILE A 158 2.57 -19.57 13.91
N GLY A 159 1.87 -19.52 15.05
CA GLY A 159 1.80 -20.63 15.99
C GLY A 159 3.08 -20.80 16.83
N ALA A 160 3.31 -22.01 17.32
CA ALA A 160 4.39 -22.31 18.29
C ALA A 160 5.73 -22.74 17.66
N GLY A 161 5.86 -22.78 16.34
CA GLY A 161 7.06 -23.25 15.63
C GLY A 161 7.46 -22.34 14.48
N GLY A 162 8.66 -22.60 13.91
CA GLY A 162 9.08 -21.94 12.67
C GLY A 162 8.11 -22.28 11.53
N ILE A 163 7.81 -21.29 10.70
CA ILE A 163 6.83 -21.39 9.61
C ILE A 163 7.40 -20.81 8.33
N THR A 164 7.13 -21.43 7.21
CA THR A 164 7.45 -20.86 5.90
C THR A 164 6.47 -19.71 5.57
N THR A 165 6.90 -18.80 4.72
CA THR A 165 6.03 -17.70 4.24
C THR A 165 4.74 -18.24 3.60
N SER A 166 4.82 -19.33 2.86
CA SER A 166 3.65 -19.94 2.22
C SER A 166 2.65 -20.49 3.24
N GLU A 167 3.12 -21.17 4.27
CA GLU A 167 2.30 -21.67 5.37
C GLU A 167 1.70 -20.51 6.15
N PHE A 168 2.50 -19.48 6.46
CA PHE A 168 2.03 -18.28 7.13
C PHE A 168 0.86 -17.63 6.37
N LEU A 169 1.02 -17.38 5.07
CA LEU A 169 -0.04 -16.81 4.24
C LEU A 169 -1.28 -17.73 4.20
N GLY A 170 -1.07 -19.05 4.22
CA GLY A 170 -2.15 -20.02 4.30
C GLY A 170 -2.95 -19.98 5.62
N ASN A 171 -2.27 -19.68 6.73
CA ASN A 171 -2.86 -19.62 8.08
C ASN A 171 -3.61 -18.31 8.36
N ILE A 172 -3.48 -17.29 7.52
CA ILE A 172 -4.22 -16.03 7.68
C ILE A 172 -5.72 -16.31 7.48
N ASP A 173 -6.49 -16.23 8.54
CA ASP A 173 -7.94 -16.45 8.58
C ASP A 173 -8.77 -15.26 8.07
N PHE A 174 -8.11 -14.11 7.79
CA PHE A 174 -8.74 -12.92 7.20
C PHE A 174 -8.35 -12.78 5.72
N PRO A 175 -9.22 -13.15 4.76
CA PRO A 175 -8.92 -13.04 3.32
C PRO A 175 -8.54 -11.62 2.89
N ALA A 176 -9.08 -10.59 3.55
CA ALA A 176 -8.76 -9.19 3.29
C ALA A 176 -7.29 -8.86 3.61
N THR A 177 -6.74 -9.40 4.72
CA THR A 177 -5.32 -9.20 5.09
C THR A 177 -4.40 -9.93 4.11
N ARG A 178 -4.74 -11.15 3.70
CA ARG A 178 -3.95 -11.88 2.68
C ARG A 178 -3.89 -11.07 1.37
N LYS A 179 -5.05 -10.64 0.86
CA LYS A 179 -5.12 -9.79 -0.34
C LYS A 179 -4.39 -8.46 -0.17
N TYR A 180 -4.38 -7.91 1.04
CA TYR A 180 -3.61 -6.70 1.37
C TYR A 180 -2.12 -6.92 1.14
N ILE A 181 -1.56 -7.98 1.72
CA ILE A 181 -0.14 -8.33 1.59
C ILE A 181 0.23 -8.58 0.12
N GLU A 182 -0.49 -9.47 -0.55
CA GLU A 182 -0.26 -9.82 -1.96
C GLU A 182 -0.27 -8.57 -2.86
N SER A 183 -1.27 -7.69 -2.69
CA SER A 183 -1.40 -6.49 -3.51
C SER A 183 -0.28 -5.48 -3.31
N ILE A 184 0.29 -5.38 -2.10
CA ILE A 184 1.43 -4.50 -1.83
C ILE A 184 2.71 -5.10 -2.42
N LEU A 185 2.95 -6.39 -2.24
CA LEU A 185 4.13 -7.06 -2.78
C LEU A 185 4.16 -7.01 -4.31
N ASP A 186 3.03 -7.24 -4.97
CA ASP A 186 2.88 -7.09 -6.42
C ASP A 186 3.16 -5.66 -6.88
N ARG A 187 2.63 -4.67 -6.16
CA ARG A 187 2.85 -3.26 -6.47
C ARG A 187 4.29 -2.84 -6.21
N TYR A 188 4.88 -3.30 -5.15
CA TYR A 188 6.29 -3.07 -4.84
C TYR A 188 7.21 -3.63 -5.95
N ALA A 189 7.00 -4.88 -6.35
CA ALA A 189 7.74 -5.50 -7.45
C ALA A 189 7.53 -4.74 -8.79
N PHE A 190 6.33 -4.21 -9.02
CA PHE A 190 6.04 -3.37 -10.19
C PHE A 190 6.85 -2.07 -10.19
N TYR A 191 6.95 -1.38 -9.05
CA TYR A 191 7.76 -0.15 -8.93
C TYR A 191 9.25 -0.45 -9.10
N GLN A 192 9.76 -1.52 -8.47
CA GLN A 192 11.15 -1.95 -8.63
C GLN A 192 11.52 -2.21 -10.09
N LYS A 193 10.67 -2.92 -10.86
CA LYS A 193 10.92 -3.20 -12.28
C LYS A 193 10.97 -1.94 -13.14
N ARG A 194 10.26 -0.88 -12.77
CA ARG A 194 10.28 0.39 -13.51
C ARG A 194 11.52 1.24 -13.21
N GLY A 195 12.23 0.98 -12.11
CA GLY A 195 13.39 1.75 -11.66
C GLY A 195 13.09 3.25 -11.43
N ARG A 196 11.82 3.60 -11.27
CA ARG A 196 11.33 4.97 -11.05
C ARG A 196 10.24 4.94 -9.99
N MET A 197 10.33 5.93 -9.13
CA MET A 197 9.22 6.28 -8.25
C MET A 197 8.07 6.86 -9.05
#